data_5f83c1b546aa1c2ac2aa69f978813805
#
_entry.id   5f83c1b546aa1c2ac2aa69f978813805
#
_cell.length_a   1.000
_cell.length_b   1.000
_cell.length_c   1.000
_cell.angle_alpha   90.00
_cell.angle_beta   90.00
_cell.angle_gamma   90.00
#
_symmetry.space_group_name_H-M   'P 1'
#
loop_
_entity.id
_entity.type
_entity.pdbx_description
1 polymer ?
#
loop_
_entity_poly.entity_id
_entity_poly.type
_entity_poly.pdbx_seq_one_letter_code
_entity_poly.pdbx_strand_id
1 'polypeptide(L)'
;MPAAGAGAPQVEVVPLGRVNHTAAQVVAANLQALLSLDVLVTDPRPEPAQALVPTRGQYDASLILQELAGPPESPLRLGLMDLDICVPFLTYVLGESQLGGQAAVMSLFRLKQGEGGVPAPRHVLLERAAKVGLHEVAHVLGLEHCRTAGCLMRFSAGLATLDRLNMGFCPACERELARLRAYRMSRAPAQ
;
A
#
# COMPACT_ATOMS: atom_id res chain seq x y z
N MET A 1 0.83 6.16 -31.83
CA MET A 1 0.90 7.56 -31.39
C MET A 1 0.81 7.55 -29.86
N PRO A 2 1.79 8.01 -29.10
CA PRO A 2 1.64 8.13 -27.67
C PRO A 2 0.64 9.25 -27.36
N ALA A 3 -0.30 8.97 -26.45
CA ALA A 3 -1.27 9.93 -25.97
C ALA A 3 -0.52 11.09 -25.27
N ALA A 4 -0.70 12.29 -25.78
CA ALA A 4 -0.18 13.52 -25.19
C ALA A 4 -0.93 13.82 -23.88
N GLY A 5 -0.21 14.15 -22.80
CA GLY A 5 -0.76 14.89 -21.66
C GLY A 5 -1.06 14.09 -20.38
N ALA A 6 -0.35 12.99 -20.08
CA ALA A 6 -0.38 12.46 -18.73
C ALA A 6 0.55 13.34 -17.87
N GLY A 7 -0.01 14.09 -16.92
CA GLY A 7 0.76 14.73 -15.84
C GLY A 7 1.60 13.71 -15.08
N ALA A 8 2.55 14.17 -14.25
CA ALA A 8 3.34 13.27 -13.43
C ALA A 8 2.42 12.41 -12.54
N PRO A 9 2.71 11.10 -12.34
CA PRO A 9 1.87 10.24 -11.53
C PRO A 9 1.81 10.76 -10.09
N GLN A 10 0.63 10.61 -9.46
CA GLN A 10 0.43 11.00 -8.06
C GLN A 10 0.95 9.91 -7.09
N VAL A 11 0.94 8.66 -7.55
CA VAL A 11 1.42 7.49 -6.79
C VAL A 11 2.28 6.61 -7.68
N GLU A 12 3.42 6.21 -7.16
CA GLU A 12 4.27 5.16 -7.73
C GLU A 12 4.11 3.87 -6.93
N VAL A 13 3.65 2.80 -7.57
CA VAL A 13 3.77 1.44 -7.02
C VAL A 13 5.14 0.91 -7.40
N VAL A 14 6.00 0.73 -6.41
CA VAL A 14 7.42 0.38 -6.57
C VAL A 14 7.62 -1.09 -6.18
N PRO A 15 7.76 -2.03 -7.14
CA PRO A 15 8.14 -3.40 -6.82
C PRO A 15 9.54 -3.44 -6.21
N LEU A 16 9.71 -4.11 -5.06
CA LEU A 16 10.97 -4.29 -4.36
C LEU A 16 11.39 -5.76 -4.44
N GLY A 17 12.45 -6.05 -5.18
CA GLY A 17 12.87 -7.42 -5.49
C GLY A 17 11.95 -8.11 -6.50
N ARG A 18 11.83 -9.43 -6.37
CA ARG A 18 10.95 -10.24 -7.23
C ARG A 18 9.51 -10.19 -6.74
N VAL A 19 8.65 -9.50 -7.45
CA VAL A 19 7.24 -9.33 -7.11
C VAL A 19 6.35 -9.87 -8.24
N ASN A 20 5.20 -10.41 -7.87
CA ASN A 20 4.17 -10.80 -8.84
C ASN A 20 3.64 -9.56 -9.57
N HIS A 21 3.97 -9.42 -10.85
CA HIS A 21 3.57 -8.28 -11.68
C HIS A 21 2.04 -8.08 -11.73
N THR A 22 1.26 -9.18 -11.79
CA THR A 22 -0.21 -9.06 -11.76
C THR A 22 -0.70 -8.45 -10.45
N ALA A 23 -0.08 -8.79 -9.32
CA ALA A 23 -0.46 -8.18 -8.04
C ALA A 23 -0.18 -6.66 -8.03
N ALA A 24 0.97 -6.22 -8.55
CA ALA A 24 1.29 -4.80 -8.66
C ALA A 24 0.26 -4.06 -9.54
N GLN A 25 -0.11 -4.63 -10.69
CA GLN A 25 -1.11 -4.05 -11.57
C GLN A 25 -2.51 -4.00 -10.93
N VAL A 26 -2.92 -5.05 -10.21
CA VAL A 26 -4.22 -5.07 -9.50
C VAL A 26 -4.25 -4.04 -8.39
N VAL A 27 -3.17 -3.89 -7.61
CA VAL A 27 -3.06 -2.83 -6.60
C VAL A 27 -3.18 -1.45 -7.26
N ALA A 28 -2.41 -1.18 -8.30
CA ALA A 28 -2.45 0.10 -9.03
C ALA A 28 -3.85 0.41 -9.57
N ALA A 29 -4.50 -0.56 -10.22
CA ALA A 29 -5.85 -0.38 -10.76
C ALA A 29 -6.89 -0.06 -9.69
N ASN A 30 -6.80 -0.69 -8.51
CA ASN A 30 -7.69 -0.39 -7.39
C ASN A 30 -7.42 0.98 -6.75
N LEU A 31 -6.16 1.39 -6.64
CA LEU A 31 -5.80 2.75 -6.21
C LEU A 31 -6.38 3.80 -7.17
N GLN A 32 -6.27 3.58 -8.48
CA GLN A 32 -6.88 4.45 -9.50
C GLN A 32 -8.40 4.51 -9.35
N ALA A 33 -9.05 3.35 -9.25
CA ALA A 33 -10.51 3.26 -9.25
C ALA A 33 -11.14 3.83 -7.97
N LEU A 34 -10.60 3.51 -6.80
CA LEU A 34 -11.23 3.81 -5.51
C LEU A 34 -10.69 5.09 -4.84
N LEU A 35 -9.45 5.46 -5.13
CA LEU A 35 -8.88 6.72 -4.63
C LEU A 35 -8.83 7.81 -5.71
N SER A 36 -9.18 7.52 -6.97
CA SER A 36 -9.13 8.45 -8.11
C SER A 36 -7.75 9.16 -8.20
N LEU A 37 -6.68 8.39 -8.11
CA LEU A 37 -5.29 8.85 -8.21
C LEU A 37 -4.68 8.39 -9.52
N ASP A 38 -3.79 9.18 -10.11
CA ASP A 38 -2.94 8.73 -11.21
C ASP A 38 -1.83 7.86 -10.66
N VAL A 39 -1.80 6.58 -11.06
CA VAL A 39 -0.88 5.58 -10.51
C VAL A 39 0.00 4.99 -11.60
N LEU A 40 1.29 4.95 -11.35
CA LEU A 40 2.30 4.29 -12.19
C LEU A 40 2.89 3.08 -11.45
N VAL A 41 2.95 1.93 -12.10
CA VAL A 41 3.80 0.83 -11.65
C VAL A 41 5.18 1.04 -12.26
N THR A 42 6.19 1.25 -11.41
CA THR A 42 7.56 1.52 -11.85
C THR A 42 8.31 0.22 -12.20
N ASP A 43 9.48 0.36 -12.80
CA ASP A 43 10.42 -0.75 -12.91
C ASP A 43 10.81 -1.27 -11.51
N PRO A 44 11.07 -2.58 -11.37
CA PRO A 44 11.48 -3.16 -10.09
C PRO A 44 12.80 -2.57 -9.59
N ARG A 45 12.86 -2.28 -8.29
CA ARG A 45 14.10 -1.94 -7.59
C ARG A 45 14.69 -3.18 -6.89
N PRO A 46 15.97 -3.19 -6.55
CA PRO A 46 16.56 -4.23 -5.71
C PRO A 46 15.82 -4.39 -4.38
N GLU A 47 15.96 -5.56 -3.75
CA GLU A 47 15.51 -5.76 -2.39
C GLU A 47 16.24 -4.79 -1.44
N PRO A 48 15.54 -4.21 -0.44
CA PRO A 48 16.14 -3.25 0.51
C PRO A 48 17.04 -3.98 1.53
N ALA A 49 18.22 -4.39 1.11
CA ALA A 49 19.12 -5.26 1.89
C ALA A 49 19.46 -4.68 3.28
N GLN A 50 19.53 -3.35 3.42
CA GLN A 50 19.78 -2.66 4.69
C GLN A 50 18.62 -2.78 5.69
N ALA A 51 17.40 -3.11 5.22
CA ALA A 51 16.24 -3.33 6.06
C ALA A 51 16.13 -4.78 6.59
N LEU A 52 17.00 -5.69 6.13
CA LEU A 52 16.98 -7.08 6.59
C LEU A 52 17.29 -7.18 8.10
N VAL A 53 16.44 -7.86 8.84
CA VAL A 53 16.62 -8.25 10.25
C VAL A 53 17.03 -9.73 10.27
N PRO A 54 18.31 -10.08 10.27
CA PRO A 54 18.76 -11.45 10.05
C PRO A 54 18.22 -12.45 11.08
N THR A 55 18.11 -12.02 12.34
CA THR A 55 17.61 -12.85 13.45
C THR A 55 16.13 -13.23 13.29
N ARG A 56 15.37 -12.53 12.46
CA ARG A 56 13.95 -12.77 12.20
C ARG A 56 13.68 -13.32 10.80
N GLY A 57 14.64 -13.17 9.87
CA GLY A 57 14.43 -13.45 8.46
C GLY A 57 13.35 -12.55 7.84
N GLN A 58 13.17 -11.35 8.38
CA GLN A 58 12.16 -10.37 7.99
C GLN A 58 12.83 -9.04 7.66
N TYR A 59 12.09 -8.15 7.00
CA TYR A 59 12.55 -6.79 6.67
C TYR A 59 11.85 -5.76 7.56
N ASP A 60 12.62 -4.83 8.12
CA ASP A 60 12.08 -3.72 8.93
C ASP A 60 11.36 -2.72 8.01
N ALA A 61 10.04 -2.64 8.17
CA ALA A 61 9.20 -1.74 7.37
C ALA A 61 9.58 -0.27 7.58
N SER A 62 10.01 0.12 8.77
CA SER A 62 10.39 1.51 9.06
C SER A 62 11.62 1.96 8.25
N LEU A 63 12.60 1.07 8.06
CA LEU A 63 13.78 1.34 7.24
C LEU A 63 13.42 1.40 5.74
N ILE A 64 12.49 0.54 5.30
CA ILE A 64 11.98 0.58 3.91
C ILE A 64 11.25 1.90 3.65
N LEU A 65 10.42 2.36 4.58
CA LEU A 65 9.72 3.64 4.45
C LEU A 65 10.69 4.83 4.33
N GLN A 66 11.79 4.82 5.09
CA GLN A 66 12.82 5.86 5.00
C GLN A 66 13.49 5.89 3.61
N GLU A 67 13.76 4.72 3.02
CA GLU A 67 14.34 4.64 1.68
C GLU A 67 13.35 5.05 0.58
N LEU A 68 12.08 4.71 0.74
CA LEU A 68 11.04 5.07 -0.23
C LEU A 68 10.65 6.54 -0.17
N ALA A 69 10.73 7.17 1.00
CA ALA A 69 10.34 8.55 1.16
C ALA A 69 11.13 9.47 0.24
N GLY A 70 10.42 10.32 -0.49
CA GLY A 70 10.98 11.36 -1.34
C GLY A 70 10.74 12.75 -0.77
N PRO A 71 11.23 13.80 -1.46
CA PRO A 71 10.85 15.17 -1.13
C PRO A 71 9.33 15.38 -1.20
N PRO A 72 8.77 16.38 -0.50
CA PRO A 72 7.32 16.59 -0.39
C PRO A 72 6.57 16.72 -1.72
N GLU A 73 7.24 17.18 -2.77
CA GLU A 73 6.72 17.36 -4.13
C GLU A 73 6.77 16.09 -4.99
N SER A 74 7.43 15.03 -4.51
CA SER A 74 7.50 13.75 -5.22
C SER A 74 6.15 13.03 -5.20
N PRO A 75 5.90 12.12 -6.15
CA PRO A 75 4.80 11.17 -6.06
C PRO A 75 4.84 10.40 -4.74
N LEU A 76 3.68 10.02 -4.23
CA LEU A 76 3.59 9.06 -3.12
C LEU A 76 4.16 7.71 -3.57
N ARG A 77 4.83 7.00 -2.70
CA ARG A 77 5.40 5.69 -3.04
C ARG A 77 4.81 4.58 -2.19
N LEU A 78 4.27 3.58 -2.88
CA LEU A 78 3.88 2.31 -2.28
C LEU A 78 4.89 1.23 -2.68
N GLY A 79 5.78 0.86 -1.77
CA GLY A 79 6.64 -0.31 -1.93
C GLY A 79 5.82 -1.59 -1.89
N LEU A 80 6.01 -2.46 -2.86
CA LEU A 80 5.38 -3.78 -2.91
C LEU A 80 6.46 -4.85 -2.95
N MET A 81 6.44 -5.77 -1.99
CA MET A 81 7.42 -6.84 -1.90
C MET A 81 6.81 -8.20 -1.62
N ASP A 82 7.57 -9.25 -1.87
CA ASP A 82 7.17 -10.65 -1.66
C ASP A 82 7.95 -11.32 -0.53
N LEU A 83 8.46 -10.51 0.39
CA LEU A 83 9.25 -10.90 1.55
C LEU A 83 8.51 -10.46 2.82
N ASP A 84 8.71 -11.19 3.92
CA ASP A 84 8.02 -10.92 5.17
C ASP A 84 8.54 -9.62 5.81
N ILE A 85 7.63 -8.79 6.30
CA ILE A 85 7.95 -7.49 6.90
C ILE A 85 7.50 -7.41 8.35
N CYS A 86 8.23 -6.65 9.14
CA CYS A 86 7.95 -6.42 10.55
C CYS A 86 8.20 -4.97 10.95
N VAL A 87 7.74 -4.63 12.14
CA VAL A 87 8.16 -3.47 12.92
C VAL A 87 8.68 -3.94 14.27
N PRO A 88 9.46 -3.15 15.02
CA PRO A 88 10.17 -3.62 16.23
C PRO A 88 9.31 -4.34 17.25
N PHE A 89 8.07 -3.90 17.46
CA PHE A 89 7.20 -4.42 18.53
C PHE A 89 6.13 -5.40 18.06
N LEU A 90 6.05 -5.71 16.76
CA LEU A 90 5.08 -6.66 16.21
C LEU A 90 5.80 -7.85 15.58
N THR A 91 5.15 -9.01 15.64
CA THR A 91 5.68 -10.23 15.02
C THR A 91 5.78 -10.07 13.51
N TYR A 92 4.82 -9.39 12.91
CA TYR A 92 4.79 -9.04 11.49
C TYR A 92 3.77 -7.91 11.26
N VAL A 93 3.82 -7.32 10.08
CA VAL A 93 2.77 -6.46 9.54
C VAL A 93 2.44 -6.87 8.12
N LEU A 94 1.23 -6.58 7.63
CA LEU A 94 0.83 -6.79 6.23
C LEU A 94 1.26 -5.60 5.37
N GLY A 95 1.27 -4.42 5.97
CA GLY A 95 1.75 -3.16 5.44
C GLY A 95 2.09 -2.21 6.57
N GLU A 96 2.75 -1.13 6.23
CA GLU A 96 3.12 -0.02 7.13
C GLU A 96 3.20 1.28 6.31
N SER A 97 2.86 2.41 6.91
CA SER A 97 2.81 3.68 6.19
C SER A 97 3.11 4.88 7.08
N GLN A 98 3.61 5.93 6.47
CA GLN A 98 3.76 7.24 7.09
C GLN A 98 2.43 7.99 7.03
N LEU A 99 1.71 8.11 8.15
CA LEU A 99 0.44 8.83 8.20
C LEU A 99 0.61 10.29 7.73
N GLY A 100 -0.07 10.67 6.66
CA GLY A 100 0.08 12.00 6.05
C GLY A 100 1.45 12.26 5.43
N GLY A 101 2.27 11.23 5.27
CA GLY A 101 3.65 11.32 4.75
C GLY A 101 3.79 11.09 3.25
N GLN A 102 4.86 10.38 2.84
CA GLN A 102 5.21 10.18 1.42
C GLN A 102 5.31 8.72 1.02
N ALA A 103 5.42 7.79 1.97
CA ALA A 103 5.72 6.40 1.69
C ALA A 103 4.82 5.43 2.46
N ALA A 104 4.53 4.33 1.81
CA ALA A 104 3.97 3.12 2.36
C ALA A 104 4.73 1.89 1.84
N VAL A 105 4.66 0.78 2.55
CA VAL A 105 5.15 -0.52 2.10
C VAL A 105 4.13 -1.60 2.43
N MET A 106 4.00 -2.59 1.57
CA MET A 106 3.17 -3.77 1.80
C MET A 106 3.87 -5.04 1.34
N SER A 107 3.49 -6.17 1.96
CA SER A 107 4.05 -7.47 1.64
C SER A 107 2.99 -8.45 1.14
N LEU A 108 3.28 -9.16 0.05
CA LEU A 108 2.49 -10.29 -0.43
C LEU A 108 2.77 -11.59 0.32
N PHE A 109 3.85 -11.66 1.09
CA PHE A 109 4.35 -12.91 1.68
C PHE A 109 3.27 -13.63 2.50
N ARG A 110 2.67 -12.94 3.47
CA ARG A 110 1.64 -13.54 4.32
C ARG A 110 0.27 -13.60 3.63
N LEU A 111 0.00 -12.72 2.66
CA LEU A 111 -1.27 -12.71 1.93
C LEU A 111 -1.50 -13.99 1.12
N LYS A 112 -0.43 -14.73 0.80
CA LYS A 112 -0.46 -16.04 0.14
C LYS A 112 -0.97 -17.18 1.01
N GLN A 113 -1.08 -16.98 2.31
CA GLN A 113 -1.48 -18.04 3.26
C GLN A 113 -2.99 -18.26 3.16
N GLY A 114 -3.37 -19.53 2.99
CA GLY A 114 -4.75 -19.99 3.08
C GLY A 114 -4.99 -20.82 4.34
N GLU A 115 -6.19 -21.37 4.45
CA GLU A 115 -6.56 -22.22 5.57
C GLU A 115 -5.78 -23.54 5.56
N GLY A 116 -5.45 -24.05 6.74
CA GLY A 116 -4.78 -25.35 6.89
C GLY A 116 -3.37 -25.43 6.28
N GLY A 117 -2.70 -24.29 6.03
CA GLY A 117 -1.36 -24.27 5.45
C GLY A 117 -1.32 -24.42 3.92
N VAL A 118 -2.48 -24.49 3.27
CA VAL A 118 -2.58 -24.50 1.81
C VAL A 118 -2.44 -23.07 1.28
N PRO A 119 -1.77 -22.83 0.14
CA PRO A 119 -1.73 -21.50 -0.47
C PRO A 119 -3.13 -20.95 -0.78
N ALA A 120 -3.35 -19.66 -0.53
CA ALA A 120 -4.60 -19.01 -0.88
C ALA A 120 -4.83 -19.04 -2.40
N PRO A 121 -6.08 -19.19 -2.87
CA PRO A 121 -6.41 -19.03 -4.28
C PRO A 121 -5.94 -17.68 -4.82
N ARG A 122 -5.57 -17.62 -6.11
CA ARG A 122 -5.03 -16.40 -6.72
C ARG A 122 -5.94 -15.18 -6.55
N HIS A 123 -7.26 -15.35 -6.70
CA HIS A 123 -8.20 -14.24 -6.55
C HIS A 123 -8.22 -13.70 -5.11
N VAL A 124 -8.11 -14.57 -4.10
CA VAL A 124 -8.03 -14.17 -2.68
C VAL A 124 -6.75 -13.38 -2.42
N LEU A 125 -5.60 -13.85 -2.93
CA LEU A 125 -4.33 -13.11 -2.84
C LEU A 125 -4.46 -11.71 -3.45
N LEU A 126 -5.04 -11.59 -4.65
CA LEU A 126 -5.15 -10.31 -5.35
C LEU A 126 -6.13 -9.36 -4.65
N GLU A 127 -7.24 -9.87 -4.11
CA GLU A 127 -8.18 -9.09 -3.30
C GLU A 127 -7.52 -8.57 -2.02
N ARG A 128 -6.81 -9.43 -1.28
CA ARG A 128 -6.04 -9.03 -0.09
C ARG A 128 -4.98 -7.98 -0.42
N ALA A 129 -4.25 -8.15 -1.53
CA ALA A 129 -3.24 -7.19 -1.98
C ALA A 129 -3.88 -5.81 -2.27
N ALA A 130 -5.01 -5.78 -2.97
CA ALA A 130 -5.74 -4.54 -3.22
C ALA A 130 -6.20 -3.88 -1.92
N LYS A 131 -6.76 -4.65 -0.97
CA LYS A 131 -7.19 -4.14 0.34
C LYS A 131 -6.03 -3.50 1.12
N VAL A 132 -4.89 -4.19 1.23
CA VAL A 132 -3.72 -3.67 1.95
C VAL A 132 -3.17 -2.43 1.24
N GLY A 133 -2.99 -2.46 -0.09
CA GLY A 133 -2.50 -1.31 -0.85
C GLY A 133 -3.38 -0.07 -0.69
N LEU A 134 -4.71 -0.22 -0.76
CA LEU A 134 -5.67 0.86 -0.54
C LEU A 134 -5.59 1.41 0.90
N HIS A 135 -5.48 0.53 1.90
CA HIS A 135 -5.39 0.89 3.31
C HIS A 135 -4.13 1.74 3.58
N GLU A 136 -2.98 1.26 3.11
CA GLU A 136 -1.70 1.94 3.35
C GLU A 136 -1.60 3.27 2.60
N VAL A 137 -2.07 3.36 1.35
CA VAL A 137 -2.10 4.63 0.61
C VAL A 137 -3.10 5.61 1.23
N ALA A 138 -4.23 5.15 1.75
CA ALA A 138 -5.16 6.01 2.48
C ALA A 138 -4.52 6.61 3.74
N HIS A 139 -3.68 5.87 4.46
CA HIS A 139 -2.88 6.40 5.56
C HIS A 139 -1.87 7.46 5.10
N VAL A 140 -1.18 7.22 3.96
CA VAL A 140 -0.27 8.23 3.39
C VAL A 140 -1.01 9.50 3.00
N LEU A 141 -2.27 9.41 2.59
CA LEU A 141 -3.11 10.59 2.36
C LEU A 141 -3.54 11.30 3.66
N GLY A 142 -3.38 10.67 4.82
CA GLY A 142 -3.69 11.22 6.14
C GLY A 142 -4.94 10.64 6.80
N LEU A 143 -5.56 9.59 6.21
CA LEU A 143 -6.73 8.95 6.80
C LEU A 143 -6.33 8.01 7.94
N GLU A 144 -6.90 8.20 9.12
CA GLU A 144 -6.67 7.34 10.29
C GLU A 144 -7.54 6.07 10.27
N HIS A 145 -7.26 5.14 11.20
CA HIS A 145 -8.06 3.95 11.38
C HIS A 145 -9.53 4.27 11.70
N CYS A 146 -10.44 3.43 11.20
CA CYS A 146 -11.87 3.52 11.39
C CYS A 146 -12.41 2.39 12.26
N ARG A 147 -13.45 2.67 13.07
CA ARG A 147 -14.11 1.66 13.91
C ARG A 147 -15.34 1.03 13.26
N THR A 148 -15.80 1.56 12.13
CA THR A 148 -16.99 1.05 11.41
C THR A 148 -16.73 -0.38 10.92
N ALA A 149 -17.67 -1.27 11.19
CA ALA A 149 -17.59 -2.66 10.73
C ALA A 149 -17.53 -2.71 9.19
N GLY A 150 -16.65 -3.55 8.66
CA GLY A 150 -16.47 -3.74 7.21
C GLY A 150 -15.71 -2.61 6.50
N CYS A 151 -15.49 -1.45 7.13
CA CYS A 151 -14.71 -0.38 6.51
C CYS A 151 -13.26 -0.81 6.28
N LEU A 152 -12.72 -0.51 5.09
CA LEU A 152 -11.34 -0.87 4.75
C LEU A 152 -10.30 -0.25 5.69
N MET A 153 -10.59 0.92 6.28
CA MET A 153 -9.71 1.56 7.28
C MET A 153 -9.80 0.96 8.69
N ARG A 154 -10.55 -0.12 8.88
CA ARG A 154 -10.52 -0.81 10.18
C ARG A 154 -9.18 -1.51 10.36
N PHE A 155 -8.58 -1.33 11.54
CA PHE A 155 -7.35 -2.02 11.91
C PHE A 155 -7.52 -3.55 11.76
N SER A 156 -6.59 -4.19 11.07
CA SER A 156 -6.58 -5.62 10.81
C SER A 156 -5.27 -6.24 11.30
N ALA A 157 -5.35 -6.98 12.40
CA ALA A 157 -4.19 -7.67 12.98
C ALA A 157 -3.79 -8.95 12.20
N GLY A 158 -4.53 -9.34 11.15
CA GLY A 158 -4.24 -10.54 10.38
C GLY A 158 -5.30 -10.86 9.33
N LEU A 159 -5.05 -11.94 8.57
CA LEU A 159 -5.82 -12.31 7.39
C LEU A 159 -7.32 -12.52 7.67
N ALA A 160 -7.67 -13.19 8.78
CA ALA A 160 -9.07 -13.43 9.12
C ALA A 160 -9.90 -12.15 9.31
N THR A 161 -9.27 -11.06 9.75
CA THR A 161 -9.92 -9.75 9.82
C THR A 161 -9.93 -9.08 8.45
N LEU A 162 -8.81 -9.08 7.73
CA LEU A 162 -8.69 -8.52 6.39
C LEU A 162 -9.72 -9.09 5.41
N ASP A 163 -9.93 -10.41 5.46
CA ASP A 163 -10.88 -11.11 4.58
C ASP A 163 -12.34 -10.70 4.81
N ARG A 164 -12.67 -10.23 6.02
CA ARG A 164 -14.01 -9.72 6.35
C ARG A 164 -14.24 -8.24 6.02
N LEU A 165 -13.18 -7.49 5.67
CA LEU A 165 -13.33 -6.10 5.27
C LEU A 165 -13.92 -6.01 3.85
N ASN A 166 -14.71 -4.98 3.59
CA ASN A 166 -15.15 -4.64 2.25
C ASN A 166 -13.98 -4.09 1.42
N MET A 167 -14.12 -4.11 0.09
CA MET A 167 -13.17 -3.47 -0.84
C MET A 167 -13.31 -1.93 -0.89
N GLY A 168 -13.92 -1.31 0.10
CA GLY A 168 -14.17 0.12 0.10
C GLY A 168 -14.25 0.73 1.49
N PHE A 169 -14.45 2.01 1.50
CA PHE A 169 -14.50 2.83 2.70
C PHE A 169 -15.95 3.05 3.15
N CYS A 170 -16.18 3.31 4.43
CA CYS A 170 -17.48 3.77 4.88
C CYS A 170 -17.71 5.24 4.47
N PRO A 171 -18.98 5.73 4.44
CA PRO A 171 -19.27 7.09 3.99
C PRO A 171 -18.52 8.21 4.75
N ALA A 172 -18.16 7.98 5.99
CA ALA A 172 -17.35 8.95 6.76
C ALA A 172 -15.91 9.00 6.24
N CYS A 173 -15.29 7.83 6.01
CA CYS A 173 -13.94 7.74 5.45
C CYS A 173 -13.87 8.25 4.01
N GLU A 174 -14.90 8.00 3.18
CA GLU A 174 -14.96 8.54 1.82
C GLU A 174 -14.96 10.06 1.80
N ARG A 175 -15.79 10.70 2.64
CA ARG A 175 -15.81 12.16 2.76
C ARG A 175 -14.47 12.72 3.24
N GLU A 176 -13.86 12.08 4.23
CA GLU A 176 -12.55 12.52 4.74
C GLU A 176 -11.45 12.34 3.71
N LEU A 177 -11.42 11.21 2.97
CA LEU A 177 -10.49 11.02 1.86
C LEU A 177 -10.64 12.10 0.78
N ALA A 178 -11.88 12.44 0.41
CA ALA A 178 -12.12 13.50 -0.57
C ALA A 178 -11.54 14.85 -0.10
N ARG A 179 -11.71 15.17 1.20
CA ARG A 179 -11.16 16.39 1.82
C ARG A 179 -9.62 16.38 1.82
N LEU A 180 -9.02 15.27 2.26
CA LEU A 180 -7.56 15.12 2.35
C LEU A 180 -6.90 15.21 0.98
N ARG A 181 -7.49 14.59 -0.03
CA ARG A 181 -7.02 14.67 -1.42
C ARG A 181 -7.07 16.10 -1.95
N ALA A 182 -8.21 16.79 -1.79
CA ALA A 182 -8.35 18.18 -2.21
C ALA A 182 -7.30 19.09 -1.54
N TYR A 183 -7.06 18.91 -0.25
CA TYR A 183 -6.02 19.62 0.48
C TYR A 183 -4.62 19.34 -0.07
N ARG A 184 -4.29 18.08 -0.36
CA ARG A 184 -2.98 17.71 -0.91
C ARG A 184 -2.76 18.28 -2.30
N MET A 185 -3.79 18.22 -3.17
CA MET A 185 -3.73 18.79 -4.52
C MET A 185 -3.55 20.32 -4.52
N SER A 186 -4.16 21.03 -3.56
CA SER A 186 -4.01 22.49 -3.46
C SER A 186 -2.61 22.93 -3.02
N ARG A 187 -1.80 22.01 -2.49
CA ARG A 187 -0.42 22.27 -2.04
C ARG A 187 0.64 21.75 -3.01
N ALA A 188 0.26 21.03 -4.04
CA ALA A 188 1.19 20.67 -5.10
C ALA A 188 1.64 21.96 -5.82
N PRO A 189 2.96 22.14 -6.07
CA PRO A 189 3.43 23.32 -6.82
C PRO A 189 2.74 23.36 -8.18
N ALA A 190 2.29 24.53 -8.58
CA ALA A 190 1.77 24.76 -9.94
C ALA A 190 2.90 24.43 -10.93
N GLN A 191 2.63 23.52 -11.87
CA GLN A 191 3.53 23.15 -12.96
C GLN A 191 3.62 24.28 -13.98
#